data_cf81df5dfa707a3d76503705aeb6ed48
#
_entry.id   cf81df5dfa707a3d76503705aeb6ed48
#
_cell.length_a   1.000
_cell.length_b   1.000
_cell.length_c   1.000
_cell.angle_alpha   90.00
_cell.angle_beta   90.00
_cell.angle_gamma   90.00
#
_symmetry.space_group_name_H-M   'P 1'
#
loop_
_entity.id
_entity.type
_entity.pdbx_description
1 polymer ?
#
loop_
_entity_poly.entity_id
_entity_poly.type
_entity_poly.pdbx_seq_one_letter_code
_entity_poly.pdbx_strand_id
1 'polypeptide(L)'
;MYSQTKIAIPIFQAKKEDVIKVAEDCIEKGADVLEFRIDALDNPNFDDIKEIIEEINFPIIATNRISSEGGSFKGSEEERIDILLKCAPLVDYVDIELQSDDRYIKQIHDTGVTTIVSYHDFHKTPEINEIMYIVEKEQKLGDIAKVAFMPNDLDDTLKILAILSHCENTIAISMSDLGSYTRVMASKFDS
;
A
#
# COMPACT_ATOMS: atom_id res chain seq x y z
N MET A 1 -10.45 0.33 -23.28
CA MET A 1 -11.29 -0.05 -22.14
C MET A 1 -10.68 0.73 -20.98
N TYR A 2 -11.37 1.72 -20.42
CA TYR A 2 -10.80 2.48 -19.31
C TYR A 2 -10.62 1.52 -18.13
N SER A 3 -9.42 1.41 -17.59
CA SER A 3 -9.17 0.75 -16.32
C SER A 3 -10.03 1.46 -15.28
N GLN A 4 -10.82 0.73 -14.53
CA GLN A 4 -11.63 1.33 -13.47
C GLN A 4 -10.74 1.52 -12.26
N THR A 5 -10.50 2.76 -11.85
CA THR A 5 -9.77 3.06 -10.61
C THR A 5 -10.46 2.35 -9.44
N LYS A 6 -9.69 1.63 -8.65
CA LYS A 6 -10.18 0.89 -7.50
C LYS A 6 -10.10 1.73 -6.22
N ILE A 7 -11.11 1.63 -5.37
CA ILE A 7 -11.11 2.23 -4.04
C ILE A 7 -10.51 1.23 -3.06
N ALA A 8 -9.26 1.49 -2.63
CA ALA A 8 -8.58 0.71 -1.61
C ALA A 8 -8.76 1.36 -0.22
N ILE A 9 -9.23 0.60 0.76
CA ILE A 9 -9.47 1.09 2.13
C ILE A 9 -8.52 0.38 3.11
N PRO A 10 -7.66 1.11 3.85
CA PRO A 10 -6.79 0.52 4.85
C PRO A 10 -7.54 0.21 6.14
N ILE A 11 -7.28 -0.97 6.72
CA ILE A 11 -7.85 -1.44 7.98
C ILE A 11 -6.76 -1.47 9.05
N PHE A 12 -6.90 -0.62 10.06
CA PHE A 12 -5.98 -0.43 11.18
C PHE A 12 -6.59 -0.93 12.50
N GLN A 13 -6.87 -2.21 12.61
CA GLN A 13 -7.45 -2.76 13.82
C GLN A 13 -6.49 -3.71 14.52
N ALA A 14 -6.46 -3.67 15.85
CA ALA A 14 -5.55 -4.47 16.66
C ALA A 14 -6.05 -5.90 16.89
N LYS A 15 -7.36 -6.14 16.79
CA LYS A 15 -7.98 -7.44 17.06
C LYS A 15 -8.66 -8.01 15.83
N LYS A 16 -8.61 -9.32 15.68
CA LYS A 16 -9.20 -10.08 14.58
C LYS A 16 -10.68 -9.70 14.35
N GLU A 17 -11.48 -9.73 15.40
CA GLU A 17 -12.93 -9.50 15.30
C GLU A 17 -13.24 -8.06 14.80
N ASP A 18 -12.42 -7.09 15.22
CA ASP A 18 -12.56 -5.70 14.78
C ASP A 18 -12.11 -5.53 13.33
N VAL A 19 -11.07 -6.25 12.88
CA VAL A 19 -10.63 -6.27 11.47
C VAL A 19 -11.76 -6.75 10.58
N ILE A 20 -12.36 -7.90 10.89
CA ILE A 20 -13.44 -8.52 10.11
C ILE A 20 -14.65 -7.59 10.05
N LYS A 21 -15.08 -7.07 11.19
CA LYS A 21 -16.22 -6.15 11.28
C LYS A 21 -16.00 -4.87 10.45
N VAL A 22 -14.80 -4.28 10.50
CA VAL A 22 -14.50 -3.08 9.71
C VAL A 22 -14.40 -3.42 8.23
N ALA A 23 -13.87 -4.61 7.88
CA ALA A 23 -13.82 -5.09 6.51
C ALA A 23 -15.23 -5.18 5.90
N GLU A 24 -16.18 -5.83 6.61
CA GLU A 24 -17.58 -5.93 6.18
C GLU A 24 -18.21 -4.55 5.95
N ASP A 25 -18.03 -3.62 6.90
CA ASP A 25 -18.55 -2.24 6.78
C ASP A 25 -17.94 -1.49 5.58
N CYS A 26 -16.65 -1.67 5.30
CA CYS A 26 -16.00 -1.08 4.13
C CYS A 26 -16.51 -1.67 2.81
N ILE A 27 -16.72 -2.98 2.74
CA ILE A 27 -17.28 -3.68 1.58
C ILE A 27 -18.71 -3.17 1.29
N GLU A 28 -19.55 -3.10 2.32
CA GLU A 28 -20.92 -2.57 2.20
C GLU A 28 -20.94 -1.12 1.69
N LYS A 29 -19.92 -0.33 2.03
CA LYS A 29 -19.77 1.07 1.62
C LYS A 29 -19.12 1.24 0.23
N GLY A 30 -18.76 0.14 -0.43
CA GLY A 30 -18.29 0.16 -1.81
C GLY A 30 -16.77 0.20 -1.97
N ALA A 31 -16.01 -0.37 -1.02
CA ALA A 31 -14.59 -0.66 -1.25
C ALA A 31 -14.44 -1.67 -2.39
N ASP A 32 -13.40 -1.51 -3.22
CA ASP A 32 -13.03 -2.46 -4.27
C ASP A 32 -11.88 -3.39 -3.82
N VAL A 33 -11.05 -2.91 -2.88
CA VAL A 33 -9.91 -3.64 -2.30
C VAL A 33 -9.75 -3.21 -0.84
N LEU A 34 -9.34 -4.12 0.04
CA LEU A 34 -8.99 -3.80 1.42
C LEU A 34 -7.48 -3.88 1.62
N GLU A 35 -6.85 -2.86 2.19
CA GLU A 35 -5.47 -2.95 2.63
C GLU A 35 -5.43 -3.46 4.07
N PHE A 36 -5.06 -4.73 4.24
CA PHE A 36 -4.93 -5.33 5.56
C PHE A 36 -3.57 -4.98 6.18
N ARG A 37 -3.60 -4.12 7.21
CA ARG A 37 -2.43 -3.68 7.97
C ARG A 37 -2.09 -4.68 9.06
N ILE A 38 -1.30 -5.68 8.69
CA ILE A 38 -0.86 -6.77 9.58
C ILE A 38 -0.07 -6.22 10.77
N ASP A 39 0.72 -5.18 10.54
CA ASP A 39 1.50 -4.49 11.58
C ASP A 39 0.67 -3.81 12.66
N ALA A 40 -0.62 -3.59 12.44
CA ALA A 40 -1.54 -3.02 13.42
C ALA A 40 -2.09 -4.06 14.41
N LEU A 41 -1.99 -5.35 14.10
CA LEU A 41 -2.51 -6.42 14.97
C LEU A 41 -1.68 -6.56 16.27
N ASP A 42 -2.36 -6.89 17.36
CA ASP A 42 -1.74 -7.21 18.64
C ASP A 42 -1.15 -8.63 18.61
N ASN A 43 0.18 -8.73 18.45
CA ASN A 43 0.96 -9.98 18.49
C ASN A 43 0.36 -11.12 17.64
N PRO A 44 0.09 -10.91 16.36
CA PRO A 44 -0.53 -11.92 15.52
C PRO A 44 0.43 -13.10 15.30
N ASN A 45 -0.09 -14.32 15.37
CA ASN A 45 0.54 -15.46 14.73
C ASN A 45 0.04 -15.57 13.28
N PHE A 46 0.69 -16.40 12.48
CA PHE A 46 0.31 -16.52 11.06
C PHE A 46 -1.07 -17.18 10.87
N ASP A 47 -1.47 -18.08 11.77
CA ASP A 47 -2.78 -18.73 11.68
C ASP A 47 -3.91 -17.72 11.86
N ASP A 48 -3.76 -16.74 12.78
CA ASP A 48 -4.70 -15.63 12.95
C ASP A 48 -4.80 -14.77 11.68
N ILE A 49 -3.65 -14.45 11.06
CA ILE A 49 -3.59 -13.66 9.80
C ILE A 49 -4.32 -14.41 8.69
N LYS A 50 -4.04 -15.70 8.54
CA LYS A 50 -4.67 -16.57 7.54
C LYS A 50 -6.18 -16.65 7.73
N GLU A 51 -6.63 -16.88 8.96
CA GLU A 51 -8.06 -16.91 9.28
C GLU A 51 -8.78 -15.61 8.94
N ILE A 52 -8.15 -14.45 9.23
CA ILE A 52 -8.70 -13.13 8.85
C ILE A 52 -8.87 -13.03 7.34
N ILE A 53 -7.84 -13.38 6.57
CA ILE A 53 -7.87 -13.31 5.11
C ILE A 53 -8.97 -14.21 4.53
N GLU A 54 -9.05 -15.46 5.02
CA GLU A 54 -10.05 -16.45 4.57
C GLU A 54 -11.49 -16.03 4.93
N GLU A 55 -11.70 -15.41 6.11
CA GLU A 55 -13.01 -14.97 6.56
C GLU A 55 -13.50 -13.73 5.79
N ILE A 56 -12.61 -12.77 5.51
CA ILE A 56 -12.95 -11.58 4.71
C ILE A 56 -13.35 -11.97 3.28
N ASN A 57 -12.68 -12.92 2.65
CA ASN A 57 -12.96 -13.42 1.29
C ASN A 57 -13.29 -12.30 0.28
N PHE A 58 -12.42 -11.30 0.20
CA PHE A 58 -12.52 -10.12 -0.66
C PHE A 58 -11.12 -9.76 -1.19
N PRO A 59 -10.96 -8.98 -2.28
CA PRO A 59 -9.64 -8.55 -2.73
C PRO A 59 -8.83 -7.84 -1.63
N ILE A 60 -7.62 -8.34 -1.35
CA ILE A 60 -6.77 -7.87 -0.24
C ILE A 60 -5.39 -7.44 -0.73
N ILE A 61 -4.92 -6.31 -0.20
CA ILE A 61 -3.52 -5.92 -0.17
C ILE A 61 -2.97 -6.31 1.20
N ALA A 62 -2.04 -7.27 1.27
CA ALA A 62 -1.33 -7.56 2.52
C ALA A 62 -0.19 -6.56 2.73
N THR A 63 -0.27 -5.78 3.80
CA THR A 63 0.74 -4.79 4.17
C THR A 63 1.24 -5.05 5.59
N ASN A 64 2.55 -5.21 5.76
CA ASN A 64 3.21 -5.31 7.06
C ASN A 64 4.25 -4.20 7.19
N ARG A 65 3.78 -2.96 7.47
CA ARG A 65 4.52 -1.72 7.33
C ARG A 65 5.63 -1.57 8.38
N ILE A 66 6.84 -1.19 7.91
CA ILE A 66 7.96 -0.85 8.79
C ILE A 66 7.73 0.44 9.57
N SER A 67 8.33 0.54 10.74
CA SER A 67 8.14 1.69 11.64
C SER A 67 8.69 3.00 11.05
N SER A 68 9.74 2.97 10.24
CA SER A 68 10.31 4.15 9.57
C SER A 68 9.36 4.78 8.55
N GLU A 69 8.38 4.03 8.05
CA GLU A 69 7.34 4.50 7.12
C GLU A 69 5.93 4.46 7.76
N GLY A 70 5.82 4.78 9.03
CA GLY A 70 4.55 4.93 9.74
C GLY A 70 3.86 3.61 10.11
N GLY A 71 4.59 2.50 10.12
CA GLY A 71 4.11 1.21 10.57
C GLY A 71 4.31 0.96 12.06
N SER A 72 3.80 -0.17 12.52
CA SER A 72 3.88 -0.63 13.92
C SER A 72 4.64 -1.94 14.08
N PHE A 73 5.17 -2.52 13.00
CA PHE A 73 5.92 -3.77 13.06
C PHE A 73 7.18 -3.64 13.92
N LYS A 74 7.42 -4.60 14.82
CA LYS A 74 8.51 -4.57 15.82
C LYS A 74 9.52 -5.70 15.68
N GLY A 75 9.32 -6.62 14.76
CA GLY A 75 10.22 -7.75 14.52
C GLY A 75 11.42 -7.38 13.64
N SER A 76 12.20 -8.38 13.28
CA SER A 76 13.27 -8.25 12.28
C SER A 76 12.71 -8.13 10.86
N GLU A 77 13.53 -7.64 9.92
CA GLU A 77 13.14 -7.57 8.52
C GLU A 77 12.84 -8.96 7.95
N GLU A 78 13.62 -9.97 8.33
CA GLU A 78 13.40 -11.35 7.91
C GLU A 78 12.04 -11.89 8.38
N GLU A 79 11.64 -11.61 9.61
CA GLU A 79 10.33 -12.01 10.16
C GLU A 79 9.19 -11.29 9.41
N ARG A 80 9.38 -10.01 9.11
CA ARG A 80 8.41 -9.21 8.35
C ARG A 80 8.17 -9.78 6.96
N ILE A 81 9.25 -10.09 6.25
CA ILE A 81 9.23 -10.66 4.90
C ILE A 81 8.66 -12.07 4.89
N ASP A 82 9.00 -12.91 5.88
CA ASP A 82 8.43 -14.26 6.02
C ASP A 82 6.90 -14.22 6.12
N ILE A 83 6.36 -13.26 6.87
CA ILE A 83 4.91 -13.05 6.97
C ILE A 83 4.33 -12.67 5.60
N LEU A 84 4.93 -11.71 4.89
CA LEU A 84 4.44 -11.28 3.56
C LEU A 84 4.51 -12.42 2.53
N LEU A 85 5.59 -13.20 2.53
CA LEU A 85 5.74 -14.38 1.67
C LEU A 85 4.67 -15.45 1.94
N LYS A 86 4.32 -15.67 3.20
CA LYS A 86 3.25 -16.58 3.58
C LYS A 86 1.86 -16.07 3.20
N CYS A 87 1.67 -14.73 3.19
CA CYS A 87 0.43 -14.11 2.73
C CYS A 87 0.27 -14.15 1.21
N ALA A 88 1.37 -14.08 0.45
CA ALA A 88 1.35 -13.96 -1.02
C ALA A 88 0.41 -14.96 -1.74
N PRO A 89 0.34 -16.26 -1.39
CA PRO A 89 -0.59 -17.19 -2.04
C PRO A 89 -2.06 -17.03 -1.61
N LEU A 90 -2.36 -16.16 -0.65
CA LEU A 90 -3.69 -16.00 -0.05
C LEU A 90 -4.36 -14.66 -0.42
N VAL A 91 -3.62 -13.74 -1.05
CA VAL A 91 -4.07 -12.37 -1.31
C VAL A 91 -3.86 -11.98 -2.77
N ASP A 92 -4.49 -10.87 -3.20
CA ASP A 92 -4.36 -10.35 -4.57
C ASP A 92 -3.11 -9.50 -4.74
N TYR A 93 -2.73 -8.77 -3.68
CA TYR A 93 -1.61 -7.83 -3.68
C TYR A 93 -0.77 -7.95 -2.41
N VAL A 94 0.52 -7.71 -2.54
CA VAL A 94 1.44 -7.50 -1.41
C VAL A 94 2.10 -6.15 -1.55
N ASP A 95 2.08 -5.34 -0.49
CA ASP A 95 2.78 -4.06 -0.40
C ASP A 95 4.10 -4.25 0.37
N ILE A 96 5.20 -3.87 -0.26
CA ILE A 96 6.55 -3.89 0.33
C ILE A 96 7.27 -2.58 0.04
N GLU A 97 8.01 -2.07 1.01
CA GLU A 97 8.71 -0.79 0.90
C GLU A 97 9.92 -0.86 -0.03
N LEU A 98 10.14 0.21 -0.83
CA LEU A 98 11.29 0.39 -1.71
C LEU A 98 12.63 0.35 -0.96
N GLN A 99 12.65 0.70 0.32
CA GLN A 99 13.87 0.66 1.13
C GLN A 99 14.23 -0.74 1.67
N SER A 100 13.38 -1.74 1.47
CA SER A 100 13.75 -3.14 1.72
C SER A 100 14.84 -3.58 0.75
N ASP A 101 15.61 -4.60 1.14
CA ASP A 101 16.61 -5.18 0.23
C ASP A 101 15.92 -5.70 -1.05
N ASP A 102 16.45 -5.35 -2.22
CA ASP A 102 15.91 -5.75 -3.53
C ASP A 102 15.67 -7.26 -3.64
N ARG A 103 16.44 -8.08 -2.90
CA ARG A 103 16.26 -9.55 -2.85
C ARG A 103 14.91 -9.93 -2.26
N TYR A 104 14.44 -9.21 -1.25
CA TYR A 104 13.14 -9.48 -0.61
C TYR A 104 11.99 -9.06 -1.52
N ILE A 105 12.10 -7.88 -2.16
CA ILE A 105 11.11 -7.43 -3.14
C ILE A 105 10.99 -8.47 -4.26
N LYS A 106 12.14 -8.91 -4.78
CA LYS A 106 12.18 -9.94 -5.82
C LYS A 106 11.59 -11.27 -5.36
N GLN A 107 11.86 -11.72 -4.12
CA GLN A 107 11.28 -12.96 -3.60
C GLN A 107 9.75 -12.91 -3.55
N ILE A 108 9.17 -11.77 -3.15
CA ILE A 108 7.71 -11.59 -3.15
C ILE A 108 7.18 -11.56 -4.58
N HIS A 109 7.81 -10.81 -5.49
CA HIS A 109 7.41 -10.72 -6.89
C HIS A 109 7.47 -12.09 -7.60
N ASP A 110 8.51 -12.88 -7.33
CA ASP A 110 8.70 -14.23 -7.89
C ASP A 110 7.60 -15.23 -7.43
N THR A 111 6.79 -14.91 -6.40
CA THR A 111 5.61 -15.74 -6.02
C THR A 111 4.48 -15.63 -7.04
N GLY A 112 4.48 -14.59 -7.88
CA GLY A 112 3.44 -14.28 -8.85
C GLY A 112 2.26 -13.47 -8.28
N VAL A 113 2.30 -13.04 -7.01
CA VAL A 113 1.34 -12.08 -6.46
C VAL A 113 1.59 -10.70 -7.05
N THR A 114 0.55 -9.91 -7.30
CA THR A 114 0.75 -8.52 -7.73
C THR A 114 1.48 -7.74 -6.65
N THR A 115 2.69 -7.26 -6.96
CA THR A 115 3.58 -6.61 -5.99
C THR A 115 3.49 -5.10 -6.11
N ILE A 116 3.08 -4.45 -5.03
CA ILE A 116 3.12 -3.00 -4.87
C ILE A 116 4.43 -2.66 -4.18
N VAL A 117 5.31 -1.91 -4.85
CA VAL A 117 6.51 -1.35 -4.22
C VAL A 117 6.20 0.06 -3.78
N SER A 118 6.45 0.39 -2.51
CA SER A 118 5.96 1.63 -1.91
C SER A 118 7.04 2.45 -1.22
N TYR A 119 6.88 3.78 -1.24
CA TYR A 119 7.71 4.71 -0.50
C TYR A 119 6.87 5.82 0.15
N HIS A 120 7.14 6.11 1.43
CA HIS A 120 6.40 7.11 2.22
C HIS A 120 7.37 8.09 2.87
N ASP A 121 7.14 9.41 2.68
CA ASP A 121 7.82 10.46 3.44
C ASP A 121 6.78 11.32 4.18
N PHE A 122 6.79 11.22 5.51
CA PHE A 122 5.87 11.94 6.40
C PHE A 122 6.33 13.38 6.73
N HIS A 123 7.42 13.85 6.13
CA HIS A 123 8.00 15.16 6.45
C HIS A 123 7.93 16.15 5.31
N LYS A 124 8.00 15.68 4.07
CA LYS A 124 8.05 16.55 2.88
C LYS A 124 7.55 15.86 1.62
N THR A 125 7.25 16.66 0.62
CA THR A 125 7.11 16.24 -0.77
C THR A 125 8.40 16.61 -1.52
N PRO A 126 9.13 15.65 -2.10
CA PRO A 126 10.35 15.93 -2.87
C PRO A 126 10.07 16.72 -4.16
N GLU A 127 11.14 17.14 -4.85
CA GLU A 127 11.00 17.73 -6.18
C GLU A 127 10.55 16.67 -7.20
N ILE A 128 9.80 17.11 -8.21
CA ILE A 128 9.12 16.20 -9.18
C ILE A 128 10.09 15.20 -9.83
N ASN A 129 11.32 15.63 -10.15
CA ASN A 129 12.31 14.72 -10.74
C ASN A 129 12.77 13.63 -9.76
N GLU A 130 12.81 13.92 -8.47
CA GLU A 130 13.14 12.96 -7.43
C GLU A 130 11.99 11.96 -7.26
N ILE A 131 10.73 12.43 -7.27
CA ILE A 131 9.55 11.56 -7.22
C ILE A 131 9.52 10.63 -8.44
N MET A 132 9.74 11.16 -9.64
CA MET A 132 9.80 10.35 -10.86
C MET A 132 10.89 9.26 -10.79
N TYR A 133 12.06 9.60 -10.25
CA TYR A 133 13.14 8.62 -10.06
C TYR A 133 12.76 7.52 -9.05
N ILE A 134 12.04 7.86 -7.97
CA ILE A 134 11.51 6.89 -7.02
C ILE A 134 10.52 5.95 -7.72
N VAL A 135 9.54 6.50 -8.43
CA VAL A 135 8.53 5.73 -9.18
C VAL A 135 9.18 4.80 -10.21
N GLU A 136 10.19 5.28 -10.96
CA GLU A 136 10.92 4.43 -11.91
C GLU A 136 11.66 3.26 -11.24
N LYS A 137 12.16 3.47 -10.02
CA LYS A 137 12.77 2.37 -9.25
C LYS A 137 11.74 1.35 -8.80
N GLU A 138 10.61 1.82 -8.27
CA GLU A 138 9.52 0.96 -7.83
C GLU A 138 8.98 0.11 -8.98
N GLN A 139 8.75 0.71 -10.16
CA GLN A 139 8.28 0.02 -11.37
C GLN A 139 9.28 -1.01 -11.93
N LYS A 140 10.56 -0.90 -11.61
CA LYS A 140 11.57 -1.91 -11.99
C LYS A 140 11.56 -3.13 -11.09
N LEU A 141 11.03 -3.00 -9.88
CA LEU A 141 11.08 -4.02 -8.84
C LEU A 141 9.72 -4.71 -8.61
N GLY A 142 8.61 -4.07 -8.98
CA GLY A 142 7.26 -4.61 -8.81
C GLY A 142 6.32 -4.22 -9.94
N ASP A 143 5.05 -4.59 -9.79
CA ASP A 143 4.00 -4.38 -10.80
C ASP A 143 3.36 -2.99 -10.71
N ILE A 144 3.27 -2.45 -9.48
CA ILE A 144 2.64 -1.16 -9.17
C ILE A 144 3.60 -0.35 -8.31
N ALA A 145 3.88 0.88 -8.71
CA ALA A 145 4.59 1.86 -7.89
C ALA A 145 3.61 2.56 -6.94
N LYS A 146 4.03 2.86 -5.70
CA LYS A 146 3.20 3.59 -4.74
C LYS A 146 4.02 4.61 -3.97
N VAL A 147 3.72 5.89 -4.15
CA VAL A 147 4.37 6.97 -3.42
C VAL A 147 3.35 7.76 -2.59
N ALA A 148 3.72 8.11 -1.36
CA ALA A 148 2.91 8.94 -0.50
C ALA A 148 3.77 9.96 0.24
N PHE A 149 3.46 11.25 0.06
CA PHE A 149 4.26 12.34 0.58
C PHE A 149 3.44 13.33 1.40
N MET A 150 4.08 13.89 2.43
CA MET A 150 3.48 14.97 3.22
C MET A 150 3.65 16.30 2.50
N PRO A 151 2.56 16.99 2.09
CA PRO A 151 2.63 18.30 1.48
C PRO A 151 2.87 19.39 2.55
N ASN A 152 3.73 20.36 2.25
CA ASN A 152 3.91 21.56 3.05
C ASN A 152 3.03 22.72 2.55
N ASP A 153 2.67 22.71 1.28
CA ASP A 153 1.82 23.69 0.62
C ASP A 153 1.01 23.07 -0.53
N LEU A 154 0.23 23.89 -1.24
CA LEU A 154 -0.57 23.44 -2.37
C LEU A 154 0.29 23.05 -3.59
N ASP A 155 1.45 23.67 -3.77
CA ASP A 155 2.32 23.34 -4.91
C ASP A 155 2.86 21.91 -4.78
N ASP A 156 3.11 21.45 -3.56
CA ASP A 156 3.48 20.07 -3.29
C ASP A 156 2.40 19.08 -3.75
N THR A 157 1.12 19.43 -3.57
CA THR A 157 0.01 18.56 -4.01
C THR A 157 -0.11 18.50 -5.53
N LEU A 158 0.26 19.58 -6.23
CA LEU A 158 0.26 19.64 -7.70
C LEU A 158 1.37 18.75 -8.29
N LYS A 159 2.50 18.60 -7.60
CA LYS A 159 3.56 17.65 -8.00
C LYS A 159 2.99 16.23 -8.08
N ILE A 160 2.16 15.83 -7.10
CA ILE A 160 1.53 14.51 -7.06
C ILE A 160 0.54 14.31 -8.22
N LEU A 161 -0.28 15.31 -8.54
CA LEU A 161 -1.15 15.24 -9.71
C LEU A 161 -0.36 15.14 -11.03
N ALA A 162 0.79 15.82 -11.11
CA ALA A 162 1.67 15.70 -12.26
C ALA A 162 2.25 14.29 -12.41
N ILE A 163 2.65 13.64 -11.31
CA ILE A 163 3.08 12.22 -11.33
C ILE A 163 1.96 11.33 -11.87
N LEU A 164 0.74 11.45 -11.35
CA LEU A 164 -0.42 10.68 -11.82
C LEU A 164 -0.70 10.87 -13.32
N SER A 165 -0.41 12.05 -13.86
CA SER A 165 -0.63 12.34 -15.29
C SER A 165 0.45 11.80 -16.23
N HIS A 166 1.60 11.37 -15.72
CA HIS A 166 2.75 10.95 -16.52
C HIS A 166 3.19 9.50 -16.28
N CYS A 167 2.81 8.91 -15.14
CA CYS A 167 3.24 7.57 -14.75
C CYS A 167 2.05 6.60 -14.77
N GLU A 168 2.13 5.56 -15.58
CA GLU A 168 1.17 4.45 -15.59
C GLU A 168 1.45 3.50 -14.42
N ASN A 169 0.48 2.68 -14.03
CA ASN A 169 0.58 1.70 -12.94
C ASN A 169 1.19 2.32 -11.66
N THR A 170 0.72 3.51 -11.29
CA THR A 170 1.27 4.28 -10.18
C THR A 170 0.17 4.79 -9.27
N ILE A 171 0.31 4.53 -7.97
CA ILE A 171 -0.48 5.13 -6.91
C ILE A 171 0.33 6.30 -6.35
N ALA A 172 -0.15 7.53 -6.51
CA ALA A 172 0.51 8.70 -5.95
C ALA A 172 -0.44 9.48 -5.03
N ILE A 173 -0.01 9.66 -3.78
CA ILE A 173 -0.84 10.22 -2.72
C ILE A 173 -0.17 11.44 -2.12
N SER A 174 -0.88 12.55 -2.06
CA SER A 174 -0.57 13.64 -1.17
C SER A 174 -1.29 13.43 0.16
N MET A 175 -0.53 13.39 1.26
CA MET A 175 -1.05 13.07 2.59
C MET A 175 -1.81 14.26 3.20
N SER A 176 -2.32 14.09 4.40
CA SER A 176 -3.08 15.06 5.19
C SER A 176 -4.35 15.60 4.51
N ASP A 177 -5.06 16.48 5.20
CA ASP A 177 -6.26 17.13 4.68
C ASP A 177 -5.94 18.01 3.46
N LEU A 178 -4.77 18.65 3.45
CA LEU A 178 -4.33 19.49 2.34
C LEU A 178 -4.24 18.71 1.02
N GLY A 179 -3.80 17.44 1.08
CA GLY A 179 -3.66 16.55 -0.06
C GLY A 179 -4.88 15.69 -0.37
N SER A 180 -5.95 15.73 0.45
CA SER A 180 -7.08 14.79 0.37
C SER A 180 -7.76 14.75 -0.99
N TYR A 181 -7.87 15.88 -1.68
CA TYR A 181 -8.49 15.97 -3.00
C TYR A 181 -7.72 15.23 -4.10
N THR A 182 -6.40 15.00 -3.93
CA THR A 182 -5.60 14.25 -4.91
C THR A 182 -6.09 12.81 -5.06
N ARG A 183 -6.59 12.19 -3.97
CA ARG A 183 -7.20 10.85 -4.01
C ARG A 183 -8.48 10.82 -4.85
N VAL A 184 -9.30 11.87 -4.76
CA VAL A 184 -10.52 11.99 -5.57
C VAL A 184 -10.17 12.20 -7.05
N MET A 185 -9.12 13.01 -7.31
CA MET A 185 -8.66 13.30 -8.68
C MET A 185 -7.94 12.11 -9.33
N ALA A 186 -7.37 11.19 -8.55
CA ALA A 186 -6.65 10.01 -9.05
C ALA A 186 -7.48 9.22 -10.08
N SER A 187 -8.79 9.10 -9.87
CA SER A 187 -9.73 8.46 -10.80
C SER A 187 -9.79 9.07 -12.21
N LYS A 188 -9.23 10.26 -12.41
CA LYS A 188 -9.12 10.93 -13.73
C LYS A 188 -7.85 10.55 -14.48
N PHE A 189 -6.93 9.86 -13.81
CA PHE A 189 -5.62 9.46 -14.32
C PHE A 189 -5.45 7.94 -14.36
N ASP A 190 -6.53 7.17 -14.17
CA ASP A 190 -6.52 5.70 -14.12
C ASP A 190 -5.55 5.14 -13.04
N SER A 191 -5.48 5.81 -11.88
CA SER A 191 -4.65 5.47 -10.72
C SER A 191 -5.49 4.99 -9.55
#